data_01fe5cced8767b8ef0ad2956513e026d
#
_entry.id   01fe5cced8767b8ef0ad2956513e026d
#
_cell.length_a   1.000
_cell.length_b   1.000
_cell.length_c   1.000
_cell.angle_alpha   90.00
_cell.angle_beta   90.00
_cell.angle_gamma   90.00
#
_symmetry.space_group_name_H-M   'P 1'
#
loop_
_entity.id
_entity.type
_entity.pdbx_description
1 polymer ?
#
loop_
_entity_poly.entity_id
_entity_poly.type
_entity_poly.pdbx_seq_one_letter_code
_entity_poly.pdbx_strand_id
1 'polypeptide(L)'
;MMYRTTILTLLLLAAAGCRSDRCNTPFGLVEPVNINDPEFAELSNVGGSLILNRGYKGVVVTRTSYDDFEAFDCARPNDNEVALQPDAEWGNSILVCPSCGSRYNALDGSPLDGAVSGCQLYHYNTTFDGYTLSIY
;
A
#
# COMPACT_ATOMS: atom_id res chain seq x y z
N MET A 1 -53.23 30.22 -34.42
CA MET A 1 -52.87 28.89 -33.86
C MET A 1 -51.45 28.96 -33.33
N MET A 2 -51.33 28.97 -32.05
CA MET A 2 -50.03 29.03 -31.41
C MET A 2 -49.59 27.60 -31.11
N TYR A 3 -48.64 27.12 -31.84
CA TYR A 3 -47.96 25.87 -31.49
C TYR A 3 -47.03 26.14 -30.34
N ARG A 4 -47.45 25.70 -29.19
CA ARG A 4 -46.53 25.59 -28.05
C ARG A 4 -45.65 24.40 -28.29
N THR A 5 -44.53 24.61 -28.90
CA THR A 5 -43.42 23.64 -28.86
C THR A 5 -42.87 23.66 -27.45
N THR A 6 -43.38 22.75 -26.66
CA THR A 6 -42.70 22.35 -25.42
C THR A 6 -41.39 21.69 -25.80
N ILE A 7 -40.32 22.46 -25.76
CA ILE A 7 -39.00 21.92 -25.81
C ILE A 7 -38.80 21.20 -24.50
N LEU A 8 -39.03 19.90 -24.55
CA LEU A 8 -38.63 19.00 -23.50
C LEU A 8 -37.13 18.93 -23.52
N THR A 9 -36.51 19.84 -22.80
CA THR A 9 -35.06 19.77 -22.56
C THR A 9 -34.81 18.54 -21.73
N LEU A 10 -34.50 17.46 -22.40
CA LEU A 10 -34.03 16.24 -21.78
C LEU A 10 -32.66 16.59 -21.19
N LEU A 11 -32.69 16.97 -19.93
CA LEU A 11 -31.48 17.13 -19.15
C LEU A 11 -30.89 15.73 -19.01
N LEU A 12 -29.98 15.36 -19.93
CA LEU A 12 -29.09 14.24 -19.73
C LEU A 12 -28.22 14.61 -18.54
N LEU A 13 -28.66 14.22 -17.35
CA LEU A 13 -27.74 14.06 -16.24
C LEU A 13 -26.77 12.95 -16.67
N ALA A 14 -25.67 13.34 -17.25
CA ALA A 14 -24.50 12.50 -17.26
C ALA A 14 -24.16 12.30 -15.78
N ALA A 15 -24.65 11.22 -15.21
CA ALA A 15 -24.10 10.69 -14.01
C ALA A 15 -22.65 10.35 -14.36
N ALA A 16 -21.75 11.30 -14.12
CA ALA A 16 -20.36 11.02 -13.98
C ALA A 16 -20.29 10.08 -12.78
N GLY A 17 -20.46 8.78 -13.05
CA GLY A 17 -20.19 7.76 -12.07
C GLY A 17 -18.77 8.00 -11.66
N CYS A 18 -18.56 8.48 -10.43
CA CYS A 18 -17.31 8.32 -9.77
C CYS A 18 -17.04 6.81 -9.81
N ARG A 19 -16.25 6.37 -10.78
CA ARG A 19 -15.52 5.12 -10.65
C ARG A 19 -14.61 5.30 -9.47
N SER A 20 -15.10 4.98 -8.29
CA SER A 20 -14.22 4.55 -7.25
C SER A 20 -13.61 3.27 -7.79
N ASP A 21 -12.44 3.37 -8.41
CA ASP A 21 -11.60 2.22 -8.62
C ASP A 21 -11.40 1.67 -7.22
N ARG A 22 -12.14 0.62 -6.92
CA ARG A 22 -12.05 -0.01 -5.61
C ARG A 22 -10.67 -0.61 -5.55
N CYS A 23 -9.81 0.06 -4.80
CA CYS A 23 -8.47 -0.42 -4.58
C CYS A 23 -8.56 -1.74 -3.85
N ASN A 24 -8.33 -2.82 -4.56
CA ASN A 24 -8.26 -4.15 -3.97
C ASN A 24 -6.85 -4.34 -3.43
N THR A 25 -6.72 -4.17 -2.13
CA THR A 25 -5.47 -4.31 -1.41
C THR A 25 -5.66 -5.39 -0.35
N PRO A 26 -5.42 -6.66 -0.70
CA PRO A 26 -5.57 -7.75 0.25
C PRO A 26 -4.53 -7.65 1.36
N PHE A 27 -4.89 -8.18 2.50
CA PHE A 27 -4.02 -8.28 3.66
C PHE A 27 -4.02 -9.71 4.19
N GLY A 28 -3.02 -10.05 4.98
CA GLY A 28 -2.91 -11.34 5.64
C GLY A 28 -2.55 -11.20 7.11
N LEU A 29 -2.57 -12.31 7.82
CA LEU A 29 -2.15 -12.32 9.21
C LEU A 29 -0.65 -12.08 9.31
N VAL A 30 -0.27 -11.28 10.31
CA VAL A 30 1.13 -11.02 10.65
C VAL A 30 1.33 -11.38 12.12
N GLU A 31 2.14 -12.39 12.37
CA GLU A 31 2.51 -12.77 13.73
C GLU A 31 3.33 -11.63 14.37
N PRO A 32 3.16 -11.39 15.68
CA PRO A 32 3.97 -10.40 16.39
C PRO A 32 5.48 -10.70 16.25
N VAL A 33 6.26 -9.63 16.20
CA VAL A 33 7.72 -9.68 16.00
C VAL A 33 8.42 -9.16 17.24
N ASN A 34 9.32 -9.97 17.81
CA ASN A 34 10.26 -9.48 18.81
C ASN A 34 11.47 -8.87 18.09
N ILE A 35 11.60 -7.54 18.14
CA ILE A 35 12.67 -6.84 17.42
C ILE A 35 14.08 -7.17 17.93
N ASN A 36 14.19 -7.81 19.10
CA ASN A 36 15.48 -8.25 19.66
C ASN A 36 15.94 -9.60 19.09
N ASP A 37 15.08 -10.31 18.38
CA ASP A 37 15.49 -11.54 17.72
C ASP A 37 16.46 -11.23 16.57
N PRO A 38 17.53 -12.04 16.41
CA PRO A 38 18.56 -11.77 15.40
C PRO A 38 18.04 -11.62 13.97
N GLU A 39 16.96 -12.32 13.62
CA GLU A 39 16.35 -12.25 12.28
C GLU A 39 15.70 -10.88 11.99
N PHE A 40 15.41 -10.08 13.03
CA PHE A 40 14.81 -8.76 12.92
C PHE A 40 15.79 -7.63 13.30
N ALA A 41 17.07 -7.91 13.32
CA ALA A 41 18.09 -6.96 13.76
C ALA A 41 18.08 -5.63 13.00
N GLU A 42 17.63 -5.63 11.73
CA GLU A 42 17.52 -4.41 10.94
C GLU A 42 16.47 -3.43 11.49
N LEU A 43 15.50 -3.93 12.25
CA LEU A 43 14.48 -3.10 12.91
C LEU A 43 14.94 -2.50 14.24
N SER A 44 16.15 -2.80 14.68
CA SER A 44 16.72 -2.25 15.93
C SER A 44 17.08 -0.78 15.81
N ASN A 45 17.28 -0.28 14.61
CA ASN A 45 17.67 1.10 14.34
C ASN A 45 16.55 1.90 13.68
N VAL A 46 16.41 3.16 14.03
CA VAL A 46 15.53 4.09 13.32
C VAL A 46 16.00 4.20 11.86
N GLY A 47 15.07 4.10 10.93
CA GLY A 47 15.35 4.02 9.49
C GLY A 47 15.62 2.61 8.98
N GLY A 48 15.75 1.63 9.88
CA GLY A 48 15.86 0.22 9.49
C GLY A 48 14.57 -0.29 8.85
N SER A 49 14.72 -1.16 7.86
CA SER A 49 13.60 -1.71 7.12
C SER A 49 13.85 -3.17 6.78
N LEU A 50 12.79 -3.95 6.84
CA LEU A 50 12.82 -5.39 6.57
C LEU A 50 11.53 -5.82 5.90
N ILE A 51 11.61 -6.76 4.98
CA ILE A 51 10.44 -7.44 4.42
C ILE A 51 10.24 -8.75 5.17
N LEU A 52 9.10 -8.84 5.85
CA LEU A 52 8.66 -10.06 6.52
C LEU A 52 7.96 -10.96 5.51
N ASN A 53 8.28 -12.25 5.53
CA ASN A 53 7.55 -13.25 4.74
C ASN A 53 6.23 -13.63 5.43
N ARG A 54 5.37 -12.67 5.59
CA ARG A 54 4.08 -12.71 6.31
C ARG A 54 3.07 -11.84 5.58
N GLY A 55 1.83 -11.75 6.09
CA GLY A 55 0.80 -11.01 5.41
C GLY A 55 0.33 -11.71 4.14
N TYR A 56 -0.06 -10.95 3.13
CA TYR A 56 -0.54 -11.52 1.87
C TYR A 56 0.60 -11.85 0.88
N LYS A 57 1.45 -10.87 0.57
CA LYS A 57 2.61 -11.01 -0.35
C LYS A 57 3.91 -10.55 0.26
N GLY A 58 4.03 -10.62 1.57
CA GLY A 58 5.11 -10.03 2.33
C GLY A 58 4.70 -8.69 2.92
N VAL A 59 5.34 -8.30 3.99
CA VAL A 59 5.10 -7.01 4.65
C VAL A 59 6.42 -6.27 4.78
N VAL A 60 6.50 -5.11 4.14
CA VAL A 60 7.61 -4.20 4.37
C VAL A 60 7.36 -3.44 5.66
N VAL A 61 8.30 -3.53 6.59
CA VAL A 61 8.26 -2.83 7.88
C VAL A 61 9.42 -1.88 7.94
N THR A 62 9.16 -0.65 8.31
CA THR A 62 10.19 0.39 8.49
C THR A 62 10.02 1.04 9.85
N ARG A 63 11.11 1.13 10.61
CA ARG A 63 11.13 1.88 11.86
C ARG A 63 11.31 3.36 11.55
N THR A 64 10.26 4.15 11.77
CA THR A 64 10.24 5.57 11.40
C THR A 64 10.70 6.48 12.52
N SER A 65 10.53 6.04 13.77
CA SER A 65 11.06 6.71 14.95
C SER A 65 11.44 5.68 16.03
N TYR A 66 11.81 6.15 17.20
CA TYR A 66 12.16 5.25 18.30
C TYR A 66 11.03 4.27 18.65
N ASP A 67 9.79 4.74 18.66
CA ASP A 67 8.62 3.96 19.03
C ASP A 67 7.65 3.68 17.87
N ASP A 68 7.92 4.21 16.68
CA ASP A 68 6.98 4.15 15.56
C ASP A 68 7.50 3.29 14.40
N PHE A 69 6.58 2.51 13.86
CA PHE A 69 6.81 1.64 12.70
C PHE A 69 5.71 1.84 11.67
N GLU A 70 6.07 1.76 10.42
CA GLU A 70 5.14 1.68 9.29
C GLU A 70 5.22 0.30 8.66
N ALA A 71 4.07 -0.24 8.29
CA ALA A 71 3.98 -1.57 7.69
C ALA A 71 2.99 -1.59 6.53
N PHE A 72 3.43 -2.06 5.38
CA PHE A 72 2.61 -2.18 4.18
C PHE A 72 2.73 -3.58 3.57
N ASP A 73 1.62 -4.09 3.04
CA ASP A 73 1.68 -5.34 2.27
C ASP A 73 2.37 -5.10 0.93
N CYS A 74 3.18 -6.06 0.52
CA CYS A 74 3.89 -6.01 -0.76
C CYS A 74 3.00 -6.46 -1.94
N ALA A 75 1.72 -6.74 -1.71
CA ALA A 75 0.79 -7.03 -2.80
C ALA A 75 0.55 -5.78 -3.64
N ARG A 76 0.67 -5.92 -4.96
CA ARG A 76 0.36 -4.81 -5.87
C ARG A 76 -1.13 -4.48 -5.78
N PRO A 77 -1.51 -3.22 -5.55
CA PRO A 77 -2.92 -2.83 -5.56
C PRO A 77 -3.59 -3.21 -6.90
N ASN A 78 -4.81 -3.74 -6.82
CA ASN A 78 -5.63 -4.19 -7.94
C ASN A 78 -5.08 -5.39 -8.74
N ASP A 79 -3.94 -5.93 -8.38
CA ASP A 79 -3.44 -7.19 -8.92
C ASP A 79 -2.70 -7.97 -7.82
N ASN A 80 -3.45 -8.74 -7.08
CA ASN A 80 -2.99 -9.44 -5.89
C ASN A 80 -1.99 -10.55 -6.18
N GLU A 81 -1.88 -10.98 -7.43
CA GLU A 81 -0.97 -12.07 -7.80
C GLU A 81 0.49 -11.60 -7.86
N VAL A 82 0.70 -10.29 -7.92
CA VAL A 82 2.04 -9.73 -8.04
C VAL A 82 2.57 -9.27 -6.68
N ALA A 83 3.68 -9.87 -6.26
CA ALA A 83 4.46 -9.37 -5.13
C ALA A 83 5.42 -8.28 -5.60
N LEU A 84 5.35 -7.12 -4.97
CA LEU A 84 6.31 -6.05 -5.16
C LEU A 84 7.64 -6.43 -4.52
N GLN A 85 8.72 -5.94 -5.09
CA GLN A 85 10.08 -6.24 -4.65
C GLN A 85 10.82 -4.95 -4.33
N PRO A 86 11.85 -5.01 -3.48
CA PRO A 86 12.70 -3.86 -3.22
C PRO A 86 13.34 -3.35 -4.52
N ASP A 87 13.43 -2.04 -4.64
CA ASP A 87 14.14 -1.39 -5.73
C ASP A 87 15.65 -1.70 -5.66
N ALA A 88 16.29 -1.93 -6.80
CA ALA A 88 17.70 -2.26 -6.86
C ALA A 88 18.60 -1.11 -6.37
N GLU A 89 18.16 0.12 -6.48
CA GLU A 89 18.90 1.33 -6.08
C GLU A 89 18.49 1.84 -4.70
N TRP A 90 17.17 1.84 -4.41
CA TRP A 90 16.59 2.45 -3.21
C TRP A 90 16.22 1.44 -2.12
N GLY A 91 16.45 0.15 -2.37
CA GLY A 91 16.17 -0.92 -1.41
C GLY A 91 14.71 -0.96 -0.98
N ASN A 92 14.47 -1.23 0.29
CA ASN A 92 13.14 -1.35 0.86
C ASN A 92 12.36 -0.02 0.96
N SER A 93 12.97 1.10 0.64
CA SER A 93 12.28 2.41 0.65
C SER A 93 11.33 2.56 -0.53
N ILE A 94 11.57 1.84 -1.61
CA ILE A 94 10.73 1.82 -2.81
C ILE A 94 10.47 0.37 -3.20
N LEU A 95 9.19 0.05 -3.40
CA LEU A 95 8.77 -1.25 -3.89
C LEU A 95 8.43 -1.14 -5.38
N VAL A 96 8.87 -2.12 -6.16
CA VAL A 96 8.74 -2.15 -7.62
C VAL A 96 7.99 -3.40 -8.05
N CYS A 97 7.05 -3.23 -8.97
CA CYS A 97 6.43 -4.33 -9.69
C CYS A 97 7.41 -4.89 -10.72
N PRO A 98 7.83 -6.16 -10.61
CA PRO A 98 8.85 -6.71 -11.50
C PRO A 98 8.37 -6.87 -12.96
N SER A 99 7.06 -6.98 -13.18
CA SER A 99 6.48 -7.20 -14.51
C SER A 99 5.98 -5.93 -15.18
N CYS A 100 5.60 -4.89 -14.43
CA CYS A 100 5.00 -3.68 -15.00
C CYS A 100 5.75 -2.39 -14.69
N GLY A 101 6.75 -2.42 -13.80
CA GLY A 101 7.55 -1.28 -13.42
C GLY A 101 6.84 -0.26 -12.50
N SER A 102 5.61 -0.52 -12.08
CA SER A 102 4.92 0.32 -11.09
C SER A 102 5.74 0.40 -9.80
N ARG A 103 5.86 1.60 -9.24
CA ARG A 103 6.67 1.88 -8.06
C ARG A 103 5.82 2.50 -6.97
N TYR A 104 6.14 2.17 -5.74
CA TYR A 104 5.43 2.63 -4.55
C TYR A 104 6.42 3.07 -3.46
N ASN A 105 6.08 4.15 -2.77
CA ASN A 105 6.84 4.57 -1.60
C ASN A 105 6.49 3.65 -0.42
N ALA A 106 7.47 2.98 0.13
CA ALA A 106 7.26 2.05 1.24
C ALA A 106 7.12 2.75 2.61
N LEU A 107 7.31 4.07 2.69
CA LEU A 107 7.13 4.84 3.94
C LEU A 107 5.70 5.33 4.14
N ASP A 108 4.97 5.55 3.06
CA ASP A 108 3.58 6.03 3.11
C ASP A 108 2.61 5.22 2.26
N GLY A 109 3.11 4.24 1.50
CA GLY A 109 2.31 3.38 0.63
C GLY A 109 1.84 4.04 -0.66
N SER A 110 2.25 5.26 -0.94
CA SER A 110 1.76 6.01 -2.11
C SER A 110 2.34 5.49 -3.43
N PRO A 111 1.53 5.51 -4.52
CA PRO A 111 2.05 5.23 -5.84
C PRO A 111 2.99 6.35 -6.30
N LEU A 112 4.08 5.96 -6.97
CA LEU A 112 5.02 6.87 -7.60
C LEU A 112 4.74 6.99 -9.09
N ASP A 113 5.47 7.88 -9.77
CA ASP A 113 5.36 8.08 -11.21
C ASP A 113 5.52 6.76 -11.97
N GLY A 114 4.63 6.52 -12.94
CA GLY A 114 4.61 5.28 -13.71
C GLY A 114 3.79 4.13 -13.08
N ALA A 115 3.21 4.33 -11.90
CA ALA A 115 2.30 3.34 -11.33
C ALA A 115 1.04 3.19 -12.20
N VAL A 116 0.67 1.94 -12.49
CA VAL A 116 -0.53 1.62 -13.29
C VAL A 116 -1.81 1.97 -12.55
N SER A 117 -1.80 1.89 -11.23
CA SER A 117 -2.92 2.19 -10.33
C SER A 117 -2.60 3.38 -9.46
N GLY A 118 -3.58 4.28 -9.26
CA GLY A 118 -3.53 5.34 -8.25
C GLY A 118 -3.79 4.87 -6.83
N CYS A 119 -3.93 3.57 -6.61
CA CYS A 119 -4.21 2.99 -5.31
C CYS A 119 -2.94 2.92 -4.46
N GLN A 120 -3.12 3.13 -3.15
CA GLN A 120 -2.06 2.95 -2.17
C GLN A 120 -1.88 1.47 -1.80
N LEU A 121 -0.73 1.12 -1.27
CA LEU A 121 -0.50 -0.18 -0.65
C LEU A 121 -1.41 -0.35 0.57
N TYR A 122 -1.73 -1.61 0.92
CA TYR A 122 -2.45 -1.87 2.15
C TYR A 122 -1.57 -1.49 3.36
N HIS A 123 -2.09 -0.61 4.20
CA HIS A 123 -1.43 -0.12 5.40
C HIS A 123 -1.90 -0.90 6.62
N TYR A 124 -1.00 -1.61 7.26
CA TYR A 124 -1.26 -2.26 8.53
C TYR A 124 -1.15 -1.26 9.67
N ASN A 125 -1.97 -1.46 10.70
CA ASN A 125 -1.76 -0.79 11.97
C ASN A 125 -0.60 -1.45 12.72
N THR A 126 0.11 -0.67 13.50
CA THR A 126 1.24 -1.15 14.31
C THR A 126 1.12 -0.67 15.74
N THR A 127 1.53 -1.52 16.68
CA THR A 127 1.74 -1.17 18.08
C THR A 127 3.08 -1.74 18.56
N PHE A 128 3.78 -1.02 19.40
CA PHE A 128 5.10 -1.41 19.88
C PHE A 128 5.23 -1.13 21.39
N ASP A 129 5.66 -2.14 22.14
CA ASP A 129 5.79 -2.07 23.60
C ASP A 129 7.24 -1.90 24.07
N GLY A 130 8.16 -1.70 23.16
CA GLY A 130 9.61 -1.64 23.41
C GLY A 130 10.36 -2.93 23.04
N TYR A 131 9.65 -4.02 22.88
CA TYR A 131 10.20 -5.34 22.53
C TYR A 131 9.42 -6.00 21.40
N THR A 132 8.10 -6.00 21.50
CA THR A 132 7.21 -6.68 20.56
C THR A 132 6.50 -5.67 19.67
N LEU A 133 6.67 -5.85 18.37
CA LEU A 133 5.93 -5.15 17.34
C LEU A 133 4.75 -6.00 16.91
N SER A 134 3.55 -5.49 17.13
CA SER A 134 2.30 -6.09 16.64
C SER A 134 1.86 -5.37 15.38
N ILE A 135 1.51 -6.14 14.35
CA ILE A 135 1.10 -5.65 13.03
C ILE A 135 -0.25 -6.28 12.71
N TYR A 136 -1.29 -5.46 12.46
CA TYR A 136 -2.67 -5.93 12.28
C TYR A 136 -3.52 -5.06 11.35
#